data_1adacee2464e49e24233a6063542cc13
#
_entry.id   1adacee2464e49e24233a6063542cc13
#
_cell.length_a   1.000
_cell.length_b   1.000
_cell.length_c   1.000
_cell.angle_alpha   90.00
_cell.angle_beta   90.00
_cell.angle_gamma   90.00
#
_symmetry.space_group_name_H-M   'P 1'
#
loop_
_entity.id
_entity.type
_entity.pdbx_description
1 polymer ?
#
loop_
_entity_poly.entity_id
_entity_poly.type
_entity_poly.pdbx_seq_one_letter_code
_entity_poly.pdbx_strand_id
1 'polypeptide(L)'
;MDGKILNKLKGKTTPKIKEPDEFRVILLNDDYTTMDFVVEVLVVLFHKDLEDANRIMLDVHKKGKGIVGQYTWDIAATKVEQVHAAARENEFPLRCIVEPV
;
A
#
# COMPACT_ATOMS: atom_id res chain seq x y z
N MET A 1 26.58 -11.37 -24.54
CA MET A 1 25.89 -11.81 -23.97
C MET A 1 25.57 -12.08 -23.40
N ASP A 2 25.71 -11.89 -23.68
CA ASP A 2 24.97 -12.38 -23.01
C ASP A 2 24.53 -12.71 -22.41
N GLY A 3 24.74 -12.64 -22.81
CA GLY A 3 23.76 -13.14 -22.24
C GLY A 3 23.88 -13.76 -21.98
N LYS A 4 24.28 -13.58 -22.32
CA LYS A 4 24.02 -14.35 -22.05
C LYS A 4 24.52 -14.77 -21.54
N ILE A 5 25.44 -14.26 -21.81
CA ILE A 5 25.36 -14.90 -21.23
C ILE A 5 25.15 -15.02 -20.62
N LEU A 6 24.98 -15.03 -20.90
CA LEU A 6 24.19 -15.44 -20.21
C LEU A 6 23.70 -16.15 -20.27
N ASN A 7 23.69 -16.25 -20.78
CA ASN A 7 22.78 -17.17 -20.67
C ASN A 7 23.08 -18.05 -20.86
N LYS A 8 23.78 -17.95 -21.09
CA LYS A 8 23.71 -18.83 -21.15
C LYS A 8 23.89 -19.54 -20.79
N LEU A 9 24.12 -19.61 -20.90
CA LEU A 9 23.80 -20.40 -20.50
C LEU A 9 23.46 -21.29 -20.63
N LYS A 10 23.26 -21.70 -21.12
CA LYS A 10 22.34 -22.46 -21.08
C LYS A 10 22.10 -23.45 -20.87
N GLY A 11 22.49 -24.53 -22.17
CA GLY A 11 21.58 -25.21 -21.54
C GLY A 11 21.46 -24.85 -20.14
N LYS A 12 21.48 -24.49 -20.35
CA LYS A 12 21.24 -23.98 -19.25
C LYS A 12 20.22 -23.48 -18.70
N THR A 13 20.15 -23.58 -18.02
CA THR A 13 19.00 -23.13 -17.30
C THR A 13 19.25 -21.73 -16.81
N THR A 14 18.40 -20.83 -17.26
CA THR A 14 18.45 -19.47 -16.79
C THR A 14 17.92 -19.44 -15.37
N PRO A 15 18.67 -18.95 -14.39
CA PRO A 15 18.14 -18.83 -13.05
C PRO A 15 16.95 -17.91 -13.06
N LYS A 16 15.91 -18.30 -12.37
CA LYS A 16 14.76 -17.44 -12.22
C LYS A 16 15.08 -16.29 -11.30
N ILE A 17 14.74 -15.09 -11.73
CA ILE A 17 14.80 -13.92 -10.88
C ILE A 17 13.56 -13.94 -10.00
N LYS A 18 13.78 -14.01 -8.70
CA LYS A 18 12.66 -14.02 -7.77
C LYS A 18 12.21 -12.59 -7.55
N GLU A 19 10.92 -12.38 -7.75
CA GLU A 19 10.35 -11.06 -7.49
C GLU A 19 10.28 -10.82 -5.99
N PRO A 20 10.45 -9.56 -5.54
CA PRO A 20 10.28 -9.24 -4.12
C PRO A 20 8.86 -9.55 -3.68
N ASP A 21 8.73 -9.97 -2.43
CA ASP A 21 7.41 -10.15 -1.82
C ASP A 21 6.67 -8.83 -1.79
N GLU A 22 5.36 -8.92 -1.93
CA GLU A 22 4.49 -7.77 -1.84
C GLU A 22 3.62 -7.87 -0.60
N PHE A 23 3.17 -6.70 -0.16
CA PHE A 23 2.41 -6.56 1.07
C PHE A 23 1.21 -5.68 0.81
N ARG A 24 0.12 -6.02 1.44
CA ARG A 24 -1.13 -5.27 1.33
C ARG A 24 -1.15 -4.19 2.40
N VAL A 25 -1.41 -2.95 1.97
CA VAL A 25 -1.57 -1.83 2.88
C VAL A 25 -3.06 -1.62 3.10
N ILE A 26 -3.48 -1.56 4.36
CA ILE A 26 -4.89 -1.58 4.75
C ILE A 26 -5.14 -0.44 5.74
N LEU A 27 -6.18 0.34 5.48
CA LEU A 27 -6.66 1.35 6.43
C LEU A 27 -7.78 0.76 7.26
N LEU A 28 -7.75 1.03 8.56
CA LEU A 28 -8.74 0.52 9.50
C LEU A 28 -9.69 1.63 9.92
N ASN A 29 -10.96 1.26 10.09
CA ASN A 29 -11.96 2.20 10.56
C ASN A 29 -11.77 2.49 12.06
N ASP A 30 -12.21 3.68 12.47
CA ASP A 30 -12.32 4.05 13.88
C ASP A 30 -13.46 5.06 14.00
N ASP A 31 -13.77 5.43 15.24
CA ASP A 31 -14.95 6.25 15.52
C ASP A 31 -14.70 7.75 15.39
N TYR A 32 -13.47 8.17 15.14
CA TYR A 32 -13.10 9.59 15.24
C TYR A 32 -12.57 10.16 13.93
N THR A 33 -11.87 9.37 13.14
CA THR A 33 -11.27 9.85 11.89
C THR A 33 -12.38 10.17 10.89
N THR A 34 -12.35 11.36 10.33
CA THR A 34 -13.38 11.79 9.39
C THR A 34 -13.19 11.11 8.04
N MET A 35 -14.32 10.94 7.33
CA MET A 35 -14.27 10.40 5.96
C MET A 35 -13.46 11.31 5.04
N ASP A 36 -13.59 12.62 5.22
CA ASP A 36 -12.83 13.57 4.41
C ASP A 36 -11.33 13.38 4.59
N PHE A 37 -10.87 13.14 5.82
CA PHE A 37 -9.46 12.92 6.06
C PHE A 37 -8.98 11.61 5.42
N VAL A 38 -9.78 10.56 5.47
CA VAL A 38 -9.42 9.29 4.81
C VAL A 38 -9.26 9.50 3.32
N VAL A 39 -10.18 10.22 2.69
CA VAL A 39 -10.09 10.54 1.25
C VAL A 39 -8.82 11.34 0.97
N GLU A 40 -8.54 12.34 1.80
CA GLU A 40 -7.34 13.17 1.62
C GLU A 40 -6.06 12.33 1.69
N VAL A 41 -5.97 11.43 2.66
CA VAL A 41 -4.82 10.51 2.79
C VAL A 41 -4.67 9.67 1.52
N LEU A 42 -5.77 9.15 1.02
CA LEU A 42 -5.73 8.30 -0.18
C LEU A 42 -5.30 9.07 -1.41
N VAL A 43 -5.75 10.31 -1.56
CA VAL A 43 -5.38 11.13 -2.72
C VAL A 43 -3.95 11.63 -2.59
N VAL A 44 -3.57 12.17 -1.42
CA VAL A 44 -2.30 12.87 -1.27
C VAL A 44 -1.14 11.88 -1.05
N LEU A 45 -1.32 10.88 -0.20
CA LEU A 45 -0.23 9.98 0.15
C LEU A 45 -0.15 8.76 -0.76
N PHE A 46 -1.28 8.29 -1.26
CA PHE A 46 -1.31 7.08 -2.11
C PHE A 46 -1.59 7.39 -3.58
N HIS A 47 -1.76 8.66 -3.92
CA HIS A 47 -1.95 9.13 -5.30
C HIS A 47 -3.14 8.47 -6.00
N LYS A 48 -4.17 8.14 -5.22
CA LYS A 48 -5.41 7.62 -5.79
C LYS A 48 -6.18 8.76 -6.44
N ASP A 49 -6.88 8.47 -7.54
CA ASP A 49 -7.81 9.45 -8.04
C ASP A 49 -9.01 9.53 -7.10
N LEU A 50 -9.83 10.55 -7.27
CA LEU A 50 -10.90 10.84 -6.31
C LEU A 50 -11.94 9.72 -6.28
N GLU A 51 -12.22 9.12 -7.43
CA GLU A 51 -13.20 8.03 -7.50
C GLU A 51 -12.72 6.81 -6.71
N ASP A 52 -11.46 6.40 -6.92
CA ASP A 52 -10.89 5.28 -6.17
C ASP A 52 -10.78 5.60 -4.69
N ALA A 53 -10.37 6.84 -4.36
CA ALA A 53 -10.25 7.25 -2.96
C ALA A 53 -11.59 7.14 -2.24
N ASN A 54 -12.66 7.59 -2.89
CA ASN A 54 -14.00 7.51 -2.31
C ASN A 54 -14.44 6.06 -2.14
N ARG A 55 -14.14 5.19 -3.11
CA ARG A 55 -14.50 3.78 -3.03
C ARG A 55 -13.80 3.10 -1.86
N ILE A 56 -12.50 3.35 -1.71
CA ILE A 56 -11.74 2.76 -0.61
C ILE A 56 -12.23 3.31 0.73
N MET A 57 -12.49 4.62 0.79
CA MET A 57 -13.01 5.25 2.01
C MET A 57 -14.33 4.61 2.44
N LEU A 58 -15.22 4.34 1.48
CA LEU A 58 -16.49 3.70 1.80
C LEU A 58 -16.28 2.28 2.31
N ASP A 59 -15.30 1.54 1.76
CA ASP A 59 -14.96 0.22 2.28
C ASP A 59 -14.50 0.31 3.74
N VAL A 60 -13.64 1.28 4.05
CA VAL A 60 -13.18 1.47 5.43
C VAL A 60 -14.38 1.72 6.33
N HIS A 61 -15.26 2.64 5.93
CA HIS A 61 -16.39 3.04 6.75
C HIS A 61 -17.40 1.91 6.92
N LYS A 62 -17.72 1.19 5.86
CA LYS A 62 -18.80 0.21 5.87
C LYS A 62 -18.35 -1.19 6.25
N LYS A 63 -17.13 -1.57 5.91
CA LYS A 63 -16.64 -2.93 6.12
C LYS A 63 -15.62 -3.03 7.26
N GLY A 64 -15.23 -1.89 7.82
CA GLY A 64 -14.25 -1.83 8.90
C GLY A 64 -12.82 -1.72 8.44
N LYS A 65 -12.53 -2.00 7.17
CA LYS A 65 -11.20 -1.86 6.60
C LYS A 65 -11.28 -1.69 5.10
N GLY A 66 -10.27 -1.03 4.54
CA GLY A 66 -10.15 -0.86 3.10
C GLY A 66 -8.74 -1.14 2.64
N ILE A 67 -8.62 -1.92 1.57
CA ILE A 67 -7.34 -2.25 0.98
C ILE A 67 -6.93 -1.12 0.06
N VAL A 68 -5.75 -0.53 0.34
CA VAL A 68 -5.26 0.60 -0.46
C VAL A 68 -4.53 0.10 -1.69
N GLY A 69 -3.67 -0.91 -1.51
CA GLY A 69 -2.91 -1.45 -2.62
C GLY A 69 -1.85 -2.43 -2.12
N GLN A 70 -1.01 -2.89 -3.06
CA GLN A 70 0.06 -3.83 -2.76
C GLN A 70 1.38 -3.17 -3.12
N TYR A 71 2.36 -3.31 -2.25
CA TYR A 71 3.65 -2.63 -2.38
C TYR A 71 4.74 -3.53 -1.85
N THR A 72 5.98 -3.30 -2.28
CA THR A 72 7.12 -3.93 -1.61
C THR A 72 7.20 -3.43 -0.17
N TRP A 73 7.93 -4.17 0.66
CA TRP A 73 8.00 -3.84 2.09
C TRP A 73 8.45 -2.40 2.36
N ASP A 74 9.51 -1.97 1.67
CA ASP A 74 10.06 -0.63 1.92
C ASP A 74 9.03 0.45 1.65
N ILE A 75 8.30 0.33 0.54
CA ILE A 75 7.28 1.31 0.19
C ILE A 75 6.12 1.23 1.15
N ALA A 76 5.67 0.01 1.48
CA ALA A 76 4.55 -0.18 2.41
C ALA A 76 4.87 0.43 3.77
N ALA A 77 6.05 0.16 4.29
CA ALA A 77 6.46 0.69 5.61
C ALA A 77 6.51 2.21 5.61
N THR A 78 7.04 2.80 4.54
CA THR A 78 7.10 4.26 4.42
C THR A 78 5.69 4.85 4.37
N LYS A 79 4.78 4.24 3.62
CA LYS A 79 3.41 4.74 3.51
C LYS A 79 2.69 4.66 4.85
N VAL A 80 2.88 3.57 5.59
CA VAL A 80 2.28 3.43 6.92
C VAL A 80 2.76 4.56 7.85
N GLU A 81 4.06 4.85 7.83
CA GLU A 81 4.60 5.93 8.63
C GLU A 81 4.03 7.29 8.24
N GLN A 82 3.90 7.52 6.93
CA GLN A 82 3.34 8.78 6.44
C GLN A 82 1.88 8.96 6.88
N VAL A 83 1.09 7.88 6.81
CA VAL A 83 -0.30 7.93 7.26
C VAL A 83 -0.38 8.26 8.73
N HIS A 84 0.42 7.57 9.56
CA HIS A 84 0.37 7.78 11.00
C HIS A 84 0.85 9.18 11.38
N ALA A 85 1.87 9.71 10.68
CA ALA A 85 2.33 11.07 10.95
C ALA A 85 1.25 12.10 10.62
N ALA A 86 0.60 11.96 9.46
CA ALA A 86 -0.47 12.87 9.07
C ALA A 86 -1.66 12.78 10.02
N ALA A 87 -1.98 11.57 10.46
CA ALA A 87 -3.09 11.37 11.41
C ALA A 87 -2.79 12.07 12.74
N ARG A 88 -1.56 11.91 13.25
CA ARG A 88 -1.17 12.58 14.50
C ARG A 88 -1.24 14.09 14.38
N GLU A 89 -0.79 14.63 13.25
CA GLU A 89 -0.86 16.08 13.02
C GLU A 89 -2.27 16.60 13.05
N ASN A 90 -3.22 15.79 12.60
CA ASN A 90 -4.62 16.17 12.56
C ASN A 90 -5.42 15.63 13.75
N GLU A 91 -4.74 15.01 14.70
CA GLU A 91 -5.34 14.49 15.93
C GLU A 91 -6.38 13.42 15.67
N PHE A 92 -6.14 12.58 14.65
CA PHE A 92 -6.99 11.44 14.35
C PHE A 92 -6.27 10.15 14.72
N PRO A 93 -6.99 9.12 15.22
CA PRO A 93 -6.38 7.84 15.59
C PRO A 93 -6.32 6.86 14.41
N LEU A 94 -6.35 7.35 13.18
CA LEU A 94 -6.35 6.49 11.98
C LEU A 94 -5.18 5.53 12.01
N ARG A 95 -5.46 4.25 11.79
CA ARG A 95 -4.44 3.21 11.74
C ARG A 95 -4.32 2.64 10.34
N CYS A 96 -3.09 2.35 9.98
CA CYS A 96 -2.74 1.74 8.72
C CYS A 96 -1.86 0.54 9.03
N ILE A 97 -2.21 -0.62 8.49
CA ILE A 97 -1.46 -1.85 8.75
C ILE A 97 -0.98 -2.48 7.45
N VAL A 98 -0.06 -3.41 7.58
CA VAL A 98 0.52 -4.14 6.46
C VAL A 98 0.28 -5.62 6.69
N GLU A 99 -0.16 -6.32 5.64
CA GLU A 99 -0.35 -7.77 5.67
C GLU A 99 0.41 -8.40 4.51
N PRO A 100 0.98 -9.59 4.70
CA PRO A 100 1.54 -10.33 3.56
C PRO A 100 0.42 -10.66 2.56
N VAL A 101 0.79 -10.64 1.31
CA VAL A 101 -0.15 -11.03 0.25
C VAL A 101 -0.26 -12.55 0.18
#